data_f639d8628a44061ef612958c25642691
#
_entry.id   f639d8628a44061ef612958c25642691
#
_cell.length_a   1.000
_cell.length_b   1.000
_cell.length_c   1.000
_cell.angle_alpha   90.00
_cell.angle_beta   90.00
_cell.angle_gamma   90.00
#
_symmetry.space_group_name_H-M   'P 1'
#
loop_
_entity.id
_entity.type
_entity.pdbx_description
1 polymer ?
#
loop_
_entity_poly.entity_id
_entity_poly.type
_entity_poly.pdbx_seq_one_letter_code
_entity_poly.pdbx_strand_id
1 'polypeptide(L)'
;MEILAQVIDLFLHLDRHLAAFVAEHGAWVYGLLFLIVFMETGFVVTPFLPGDSLLFVTGAVAAAGGMDPVLVMALLILAALCGDNVNYWVGRTLGPRIFSREDSRWLKRENLDRTHAFMERHGPKAIIIARFVPIVRTFVPFACGLGRMTYVRFLGFSFLGALLWVGLLVPAGYLFGNLPWVKNNLSLVILTIIVLSLLPGLLEYLRARRS
;
A
#
# COMPACT_ATOMS: atom_id res chain seq x y z
N MET A 1 -22.08 -17.72 0.06
CA MET A 1 -21.93 -17.13 -1.30
C MET A 1 -22.28 -15.64 -1.33
N GLU A 2 -23.24 -15.18 -0.53
CA GLU A 2 -23.66 -13.76 -0.48
C GLU A 2 -22.54 -12.80 -0.04
N ILE A 3 -21.78 -13.14 1.00
CA ILE A 3 -20.68 -12.28 1.49
C ILE A 3 -19.60 -12.07 0.42
N LEU A 4 -19.24 -13.12 -0.32
CA LEU A 4 -18.26 -13.03 -1.38
C LEU A 4 -18.76 -12.14 -2.53
N ALA A 5 -20.05 -12.28 -2.90
CA ALA A 5 -20.67 -11.43 -3.91
C ALA A 5 -20.73 -9.95 -3.46
N GLN A 6 -21.06 -9.68 -2.21
CA GLN A 6 -21.05 -8.32 -1.63
C GLN A 6 -19.66 -7.70 -1.61
N VAL A 7 -18.64 -8.48 -1.26
CA VAL A 7 -17.25 -8.02 -1.29
C VAL A 7 -16.82 -7.70 -2.72
N ILE A 8 -17.12 -8.56 -3.68
CA ILE A 8 -16.82 -8.31 -5.10
C ILE A 8 -17.56 -7.07 -5.61
N ASP A 9 -18.83 -6.91 -5.27
CA ASP A 9 -19.63 -5.73 -5.64
C ASP A 9 -19.03 -4.44 -5.06
N LEU A 10 -18.64 -4.47 -3.79
CA LEU A 10 -17.96 -3.34 -3.13
C LEU A 10 -16.69 -2.91 -3.88
N PHE A 11 -15.88 -3.87 -4.34
CA PHE A 11 -14.67 -3.57 -5.08
C PHE A 11 -14.93 -3.07 -6.50
N LEU A 12 -15.91 -3.64 -7.19
CA LEU A 12 -16.25 -3.26 -8.58
C LEU A 12 -17.00 -1.93 -8.67
N HIS A 13 -17.73 -1.53 -7.62
CA HIS A 13 -18.50 -0.29 -7.55
C HIS A 13 -18.01 0.65 -6.43
N LEU A 14 -16.70 0.62 -6.17
CA LEU A 14 -16.04 1.40 -5.11
C LEU A 14 -16.32 2.91 -5.25
N ASP A 15 -16.42 3.41 -6.47
CA ASP A 15 -16.77 4.78 -6.81
C ASP A 15 -18.16 5.19 -6.29
N ARG A 16 -19.15 4.35 -6.52
CA ARG A 16 -20.54 4.61 -6.09
C ARG A 16 -20.66 4.56 -4.58
N HIS A 17 -20.04 3.55 -3.96
CA HIS A 17 -20.04 3.40 -2.51
C HIS A 17 -19.30 4.56 -1.83
N LEU A 18 -18.15 4.97 -2.36
CA LEU A 18 -17.40 6.10 -1.82
C LEU A 18 -18.17 7.43 -2.01
N ALA A 19 -18.71 7.68 -3.20
CA ALA A 19 -19.48 8.90 -3.46
C ALA A 19 -20.75 8.98 -2.58
N ALA A 20 -21.47 7.89 -2.40
CA ALA A 20 -22.61 7.81 -1.51
C ALA A 20 -22.20 8.07 -0.05
N PHE A 21 -21.11 7.44 0.40
CA PHE A 21 -20.59 7.63 1.75
C PHE A 21 -20.15 9.08 2.02
N VAL A 22 -19.54 9.73 1.03
CA VAL A 22 -19.17 11.16 1.09
C VAL A 22 -20.41 12.02 1.25
N ALA A 23 -21.46 11.78 0.45
CA ALA A 23 -22.69 12.54 0.48
C ALA A 23 -23.44 12.39 1.82
N GLU A 24 -23.39 11.21 2.43
CA GLU A 24 -24.13 10.90 3.64
C GLU A 24 -23.34 11.26 4.93
N HIS A 25 -22.01 11.03 4.94
CA HIS A 25 -21.18 11.13 6.14
C HIS A 25 -20.16 12.27 6.13
N GLY A 26 -20.06 13.03 5.02
CA GLY A 26 -19.19 14.21 4.93
C GLY A 26 -17.74 13.96 5.36
N ALA A 27 -17.30 14.64 6.42
CA ALA A 27 -15.89 14.58 6.87
C ALA A 27 -15.43 13.19 7.38
N TRP A 28 -16.33 12.30 7.75
CA TRP A 28 -15.98 10.95 8.20
C TRP A 28 -15.29 10.10 7.13
N VAL A 29 -15.49 10.45 5.85
CA VAL A 29 -14.81 9.77 4.73
C VAL A 29 -13.29 9.87 4.83
N TYR A 30 -12.76 11.00 5.30
CA TYR A 30 -11.32 11.17 5.49
C TYR A 30 -10.76 10.19 6.53
N GLY A 31 -11.50 9.97 7.64
CA GLY A 31 -11.13 8.99 8.65
C GLY A 31 -11.17 7.55 8.13
N LEU A 32 -12.19 7.21 7.34
CA LEU A 32 -12.31 5.89 6.72
C LEU A 32 -11.17 5.62 5.74
N LEU A 33 -10.87 6.57 4.85
CA LEU A 33 -9.77 6.47 3.88
C LEU A 33 -8.41 6.34 4.58
N PHE A 34 -8.19 7.14 5.63
CA PHE A 34 -6.99 7.01 6.47
C PHE A 34 -6.87 5.61 7.04
N LEU A 35 -7.95 5.10 7.65
CA LEU A 35 -7.94 3.79 8.30
C LEU A 35 -7.66 2.67 7.30
N ILE A 36 -8.31 2.69 6.13
CA ILE A 36 -8.12 1.66 5.10
C ILE A 36 -6.65 1.63 4.64
N VAL A 37 -6.07 2.79 4.28
CA VAL A 37 -4.68 2.87 3.80
C VAL A 37 -3.70 2.55 4.92
N PHE A 38 -3.97 3.01 6.15
CA PHE A 38 -3.17 2.65 7.32
C PHE A 38 -3.15 1.13 7.57
N MET A 39 -4.33 0.48 7.54
CA MET A 39 -4.43 -0.97 7.73
C MET A 39 -3.72 -1.73 6.61
N GLU A 40 -3.87 -1.30 5.37
CA GLU A 40 -3.24 -1.93 4.22
C GLU A 40 -1.71 -1.86 4.28
N THR A 41 -1.14 -0.72 4.68
CA THR A 41 0.32 -0.54 4.74
C THR A 41 0.93 -1.02 6.05
N GLY A 42 0.17 -0.98 7.15
CA GLY A 42 0.66 -1.30 8.49
C GLY A 42 0.63 -2.78 8.86
N PHE A 43 -0.19 -3.57 8.17
CA PHE A 43 -0.34 -4.99 8.48
C PHE A 43 0.10 -5.86 7.29
N VAL A 44 1.08 -6.75 7.53
CA VAL A 44 1.60 -7.69 6.52
C VAL A 44 0.52 -8.67 6.03
N VAL A 45 -0.55 -8.84 6.79
CA VAL A 45 -1.61 -9.84 6.56
C VAL A 45 -2.72 -9.34 5.62
N THR A 46 -2.77 -8.04 5.31
CA THR A 46 -3.85 -7.40 4.53
C THR A 46 -3.43 -6.87 3.16
N PRO A 47 -2.62 -7.60 2.34
CA PRO A 47 -2.20 -7.11 1.02
C PRO A 47 -3.31 -7.12 -0.03
N PHE A 48 -4.53 -7.56 0.34
CA PHE A 48 -5.67 -7.72 -0.57
C PHE A 48 -6.61 -6.51 -0.60
N LEU A 49 -6.36 -5.47 0.20
CA LEU A 49 -7.13 -4.23 0.12
C LEU A 49 -6.76 -3.48 -1.18
N PRO A 50 -7.74 -2.92 -1.91
CA PRO A 50 -7.50 -2.31 -3.22
C PRO A 50 -7.01 -0.86 -3.11
N GLY A 51 -5.88 -0.63 -2.39
CA GLY A 51 -5.37 0.71 -2.13
C GLY A 51 -5.11 1.52 -3.40
N ASP A 52 -4.56 0.90 -4.44
CA ASP A 52 -4.28 1.59 -5.69
C ASP A 52 -5.57 2.08 -6.36
N SER A 53 -6.59 1.20 -6.41
CA SER A 53 -7.92 1.56 -6.93
C SER A 53 -8.62 2.58 -6.04
N LEU A 54 -8.48 2.45 -4.72
CA LEU A 54 -9.05 3.40 -3.76
C LEU A 54 -8.46 4.80 -3.94
N LEU A 55 -7.14 4.93 -4.12
CA LEU A 55 -6.49 6.21 -4.37
C LEU A 55 -6.98 6.84 -5.68
N PHE A 56 -7.10 6.05 -6.74
CA PHE A 56 -7.60 6.52 -8.03
C PHE A 56 -9.05 7.01 -7.90
N VAL A 57 -9.93 6.20 -7.30
CA VAL A 57 -11.35 6.55 -7.09
C VAL A 57 -11.49 7.78 -6.18
N THR A 58 -10.67 7.88 -5.14
CA THR A 58 -10.63 9.07 -4.26
C THR A 58 -10.31 10.33 -5.06
N GLY A 59 -9.36 10.27 -5.99
CA GLY A 59 -9.06 11.36 -6.92
C GLY A 59 -10.25 11.73 -7.82
N ALA A 60 -10.94 10.73 -8.37
CA ALA A 60 -12.12 10.95 -9.21
C ALA A 60 -13.30 11.60 -8.45
N VAL A 61 -13.54 11.18 -7.21
CA VAL A 61 -14.58 11.76 -6.34
C VAL A 61 -14.20 13.17 -5.89
N ALA A 62 -12.92 13.43 -5.62
CA ALA A 62 -12.44 14.78 -5.33
C ALA A 62 -12.62 15.74 -6.51
N ALA A 63 -12.39 15.28 -7.75
CA ALA A 63 -12.63 16.07 -8.95
C ALA A 63 -14.13 16.36 -9.20
N ALA A 64 -15.03 15.51 -8.70
CA ALA A 64 -16.48 15.74 -8.72
C ALA A 64 -16.94 16.72 -7.61
N GLY A 65 -16.02 17.27 -6.79
CA GLY A 65 -16.32 18.21 -5.72
C GLY A 65 -16.70 17.55 -4.38
N GLY A 66 -16.60 16.22 -4.28
CA GLY A 66 -16.95 15.48 -3.06
C GLY A 66 -15.93 15.64 -1.91
N MET A 67 -14.68 15.96 -2.23
CA MET A 67 -13.58 16.07 -1.25
C MET A 67 -12.55 17.13 -1.66
N ASP A 68 -11.84 17.68 -0.68
CA ASP A 68 -10.67 18.51 -0.95
C ASP A 68 -9.48 17.63 -1.39
N PRO A 69 -8.95 17.81 -2.61
CA PRO A 69 -7.88 16.97 -3.14
C PRO A 69 -6.56 17.10 -2.39
N VAL A 70 -6.23 18.28 -1.89
CA VAL A 70 -4.97 18.53 -1.16
C VAL A 70 -5.04 17.90 0.23
N LEU A 71 -6.15 18.09 0.92
CA LEU A 71 -6.37 17.51 2.25
C LEU A 71 -6.34 15.96 2.18
N VAL A 72 -7.04 15.38 1.22
CA VAL A 72 -7.08 13.91 1.08
C VAL A 72 -5.71 13.34 0.72
N MET A 73 -4.96 13.98 -0.16
CA MET A 73 -3.60 13.56 -0.50
C MET A 73 -2.67 13.60 0.72
N ALA A 74 -2.68 14.71 1.47
CA ALA A 74 -1.86 14.85 2.68
C ALA A 74 -2.20 13.76 3.71
N LEU A 75 -3.48 13.49 3.90
CA LEU A 75 -3.98 12.50 4.84
C LEU A 75 -3.63 11.07 4.41
N LEU A 76 -3.71 10.74 3.13
CA LEU A 76 -3.33 9.42 2.60
C LEU A 76 -1.82 9.18 2.68
N ILE A 77 -1.00 10.22 2.44
CA ILE A 77 0.45 10.15 2.65
C ILE A 77 0.74 9.87 4.14
N LEU A 78 0.08 10.59 5.04
CA LEU A 78 0.23 10.39 6.48
C LEU A 78 -0.20 8.98 6.91
N ALA A 79 -1.32 8.47 6.40
CA ALA A 79 -1.80 7.12 6.67
C ALA A 79 -0.78 6.06 6.25
N ALA A 80 -0.24 6.19 5.02
CA ALA A 80 0.77 5.28 4.50
C ALA A 80 2.05 5.31 5.34
N LEU A 81 2.50 6.50 5.75
CA LEU A 81 3.67 6.64 6.63
C LEU A 81 3.45 6.03 8.01
N CYS A 82 2.28 6.26 8.60
CA CYS A 82 1.94 5.66 9.90
C CYS A 82 1.93 4.14 9.81
N GLY A 83 1.36 3.57 8.76
CA GLY A 83 1.35 2.14 8.52
C GLY A 83 2.76 1.56 8.33
N ASP A 84 3.57 2.17 7.47
CA ASP A 84 4.97 1.76 7.27
C ASP A 84 5.77 1.81 8.57
N ASN A 85 5.55 2.84 9.40
CA ASN A 85 6.22 2.97 10.70
C ASN A 85 5.83 1.83 11.65
N VAL A 86 4.56 1.54 11.78
CA VAL A 86 4.10 0.40 12.60
C VAL A 86 4.78 -0.88 12.13
N ASN A 87 4.77 -1.13 10.84
CA ASN A 87 5.34 -2.32 10.24
C ASN A 87 6.87 -2.42 10.43
N TYR A 88 7.59 -1.30 10.27
CA TYR A 88 9.02 -1.20 10.57
C TYR A 88 9.34 -1.53 12.03
N TRP A 89 8.60 -0.93 12.99
CA TRP A 89 8.84 -1.18 14.41
C TRP A 89 8.48 -2.59 14.84
N VAL A 90 7.44 -3.18 14.26
CA VAL A 90 7.11 -4.60 14.45
C VAL A 90 8.29 -5.47 13.98
N GLY A 91 8.82 -5.23 12.77
CA GLY A 91 10.01 -5.93 12.27
C GLY A 91 11.23 -5.75 13.16
N ARG A 92 11.49 -4.53 13.63
CA ARG A 92 12.63 -4.20 14.49
C ARG A 92 12.57 -4.85 15.88
N THR A 93 11.37 -4.96 16.45
CA THR A 93 11.17 -5.58 17.76
C THR A 93 11.13 -7.10 17.71
N LEU A 94 10.57 -7.67 16.64
CA LEU A 94 10.50 -9.12 16.45
C LEU A 94 11.84 -9.71 16.00
N GLY A 95 12.66 -8.95 15.25
CA GLY A 95 13.93 -9.41 14.73
C GLY A 95 14.83 -10.08 15.76
N PRO A 96 15.19 -9.42 16.87
CA PRO A 96 16.01 -10.02 17.91
C PRO A 96 15.40 -11.28 18.54
N ARG A 97 14.06 -11.30 18.70
CA ARG A 97 13.36 -12.45 19.29
C ARG A 97 13.33 -13.67 18.38
N ILE A 98 13.25 -13.42 17.07
CA ILE A 98 13.26 -14.48 16.05
C ILE A 98 14.67 -15.08 15.92
N PHE A 99 15.72 -14.23 15.92
CA PHE A 99 17.11 -14.66 15.74
C PHE A 99 17.83 -15.04 17.06
N SER A 100 17.20 -14.92 18.21
CA SER A 100 17.75 -15.35 19.51
C SER A 100 17.46 -16.81 19.86
N ARG A 101 16.62 -17.51 19.11
CA ARG A 101 16.36 -18.94 19.32
C ARG A 101 17.50 -19.76 18.73
N GLU A 102 18.33 -20.34 19.61
CA GLU A 102 19.55 -21.10 19.29
C GLU A 102 19.32 -22.36 18.42
N ASP A 103 18.07 -22.85 18.30
CA ASP A 103 17.74 -24.13 17.65
C ASP A 103 17.42 -24.05 16.16
N SER A 104 17.53 -22.89 15.50
CA SER A 104 17.18 -22.78 14.09
C SER A 104 18.40 -22.67 13.17
N ARG A 105 18.62 -23.65 12.30
CA ARG A 105 19.67 -23.63 11.26
C ARG A 105 19.63 -22.39 10.35
N TRP A 106 18.45 -21.72 10.22
CA TRP A 106 18.20 -20.59 9.33
C TRP A 106 18.31 -19.23 10.03
N LEU A 107 18.27 -19.21 11.38
CA LEU A 107 18.16 -18.00 12.20
C LEU A 107 19.47 -17.66 12.91
N LYS A 108 20.61 -17.81 12.22
CA LYS A 108 21.92 -17.46 12.75
C LYS A 108 22.12 -15.95 12.80
N ARG A 109 22.87 -15.46 13.80
CA ARG A 109 23.25 -14.06 13.98
C ARG A 109 23.97 -13.48 12.74
N GLU A 110 24.76 -14.30 12.06
CA GLU A 110 25.41 -13.96 10.79
C GLU A 110 24.40 -13.60 9.68
N ASN A 111 23.27 -14.26 9.62
CA ASN A 111 22.21 -13.93 8.65
C ASN A 111 21.52 -12.60 8.97
N LEU A 112 21.43 -12.23 10.26
CA LEU A 112 20.92 -10.91 10.67
C LEU A 112 21.86 -9.80 10.21
N ASP A 113 23.18 -9.98 10.39
CA ASP A 113 24.20 -9.00 9.97
C ASP A 113 24.24 -8.84 8.44
N ARG A 114 24.11 -9.94 7.70
CA ARG A 114 23.95 -9.92 6.23
C ARG A 114 22.69 -9.20 5.80
N THR A 115 21.56 -9.44 6.47
CA THR A 115 20.28 -8.77 6.21
C THR A 115 20.40 -7.28 6.50
N HIS A 116 21.06 -6.91 7.59
CA HIS A 116 21.33 -5.50 7.91
C HIS A 116 22.15 -4.82 6.81
N ALA A 117 23.28 -5.40 6.41
CA ALA A 117 24.13 -4.85 5.35
C ALA A 117 23.38 -4.74 4.01
N PHE A 118 22.54 -5.73 3.68
CA PHE A 118 21.71 -5.71 2.48
C PHE A 118 20.65 -4.58 2.53
N MET A 119 19.95 -4.42 3.66
CA MET A 119 18.94 -3.39 3.83
C MET A 119 19.53 -1.98 3.86
N GLU A 120 20.70 -1.79 4.47
CA GLU A 120 21.41 -0.51 4.41
C GLU A 120 21.82 -0.13 2.99
N ARG A 121 22.22 -1.10 2.16
CA ARG A 121 22.68 -0.85 0.79
C ARG A 121 21.54 -0.75 -0.23
N HIS A 122 20.54 -1.62 -0.16
CA HIS A 122 19.50 -1.78 -1.18
C HIS A 122 18.11 -1.36 -0.70
N GLY A 123 17.88 -1.29 0.61
CA GLY A 123 16.61 -0.93 1.22
C GLY A 123 16.00 0.37 0.67
N PRO A 124 16.76 1.45 0.44
CA PRO A 124 16.25 2.68 -0.14
C PRO A 124 15.53 2.47 -1.47
N LYS A 125 16.17 1.74 -2.39
CA LYS A 125 15.57 1.41 -3.69
C LYS A 125 14.39 0.44 -3.54
N ALA A 126 14.54 -0.55 -2.66
CA ALA A 126 13.50 -1.52 -2.37
C ALA A 126 12.23 -0.87 -1.82
N ILE A 127 12.33 0.10 -0.90
CA ILE A 127 11.18 0.82 -0.33
C ILE A 127 10.38 1.54 -1.40
N ILE A 128 11.06 2.24 -2.33
CA ILE A 128 10.37 2.98 -3.40
C ILE A 128 9.72 2.03 -4.40
N ILE A 129 10.46 1.03 -4.90
CA ILE A 129 9.98 0.10 -5.93
C ILE A 129 8.87 -0.80 -5.39
N ALA A 130 9.04 -1.28 -4.15
CA ALA A 130 8.07 -2.15 -3.49
C ALA A 130 6.68 -1.51 -3.39
N ARG A 131 6.60 -0.18 -3.31
CA ARG A 131 5.32 0.52 -3.17
C ARG A 131 4.36 0.26 -4.34
N PHE A 132 4.91 -0.05 -5.51
CA PHE A 132 4.13 -0.38 -6.71
C PHE A 132 3.82 -1.87 -6.86
N VAL A 133 4.22 -2.71 -5.89
CA VAL A 133 3.95 -4.16 -5.90
C VAL A 133 3.21 -4.53 -4.62
N PRO A 134 1.91 -4.82 -4.65
CA PRO A 134 1.04 -4.89 -3.46
C PRO A 134 1.55 -5.79 -2.33
N ILE A 135 2.00 -6.99 -2.65
CA ILE A 135 2.51 -7.94 -1.65
C ILE A 135 3.86 -7.46 -1.08
N VAL A 136 4.73 -6.93 -1.94
CA VAL A 136 6.10 -6.55 -1.56
C VAL A 136 6.08 -5.27 -0.72
N ARG A 137 5.15 -4.34 -0.98
CA ARG A 137 5.06 -3.06 -0.24
C ARG A 137 4.78 -3.24 1.24
N THR A 138 3.98 -4.24 1.63
CA THR A 138 3.70 -4.51 3.04
C THR A 138 4.85 -5.23 3.73
N PHE A 139 5.62 -6.01 2.99
CA PHE A 139 6.72 -6.79 3.53
C PHE A 139 8.02 -5.99 3.68
N VAL A 140 8.31 -5.04 2.76
CA VAL A 140 9.59 -4.31 2.76
C VAL A 140 9.80 -3.44 4.00
N PRO A 141 8.83 -2.66 4.52
CA PRO A 141 8.99 -1.94 5.78
C PRO A 141 9.30 -2.85 6.96
N PHE A 142 8.63 -4.01 7.03
CA PHE A 142 8.92 -5.04 8.03
C PHE A 142 10.36 -5.57 7.89
N ALA A 143 10.80 -5.89 6.68
CA ALA A 143 12.16 -6.38 6.40
C ALA A 143 13.23 -5.33 6.71
N CYS A 144 12.97 -4.04 6.46
CA CYS A 144 13.83 -2.93 6.85
C CYS A 144 13.99 -2.84 8.38
N GLY A 145 12.88 -3.02 9.11
CA GLY A 145 12.90 -3.09 10.57
C GLY A 145 13.67 -4.31 11.07
N LEU A 146 13.40 -5.48 10.53
CA LEU A 146 14.06 -6.74 10.83
C LEU A 146 15.59 -6.65 10.60
N GLY A 147 16.01 -6.09 9.46
CA GLY A 147 17.40 -5.83 9.10
C GLY A 147 18.01 -4.63 9.82
N ARG A 148 17.31 -3.98 10.76
CA ARG A 148 17.79 -2.83 11.54
C ARG A 148 18.31 -1.67 10.69
N MET A 149 17.70 -1.43 9.52
CA MET A 149 18.01 -0.26 8.72
C MET A 149 17.88 1.02 9.56
N THR A 150 18.75 2.01 9.33
CA THR A 150 18.69 3.30 10.03
C THR A 150 17.33 3.97 9.85
N TYR A 151 16.65 4.28 10.97
CA TYR A 151 15.27 4.77 10.96
C TYR A 151 15.07 6.05 10.13
N VAL A 152 15.96 7.03 10.26
CA VAL A 152 15.88 8.30 9.51
C VAL A 152 15.95 8.03 8.00
N ARG A 153 16.80 7.10 7.59
CA ARG A 153 16.94 6.69 6.19
C ARG A 153 15.68 5.97 5.70
N PHE A 154 15.17 5.02 6.50
CA PHE A 154 13.88 4.37 6.22
C PHE A 154 12.75 5.38 6.05
N LEU A 155 12.57 6.30 7.01
CA LEU A 155 11.51 7.29 7.01
C LEU A 155 11.56 8.20 5.77
N GLY A 156 12.75 8.68 5.39
CA GLY A 156 12.95 9.54 4.22
C GLY A 156 12.52 8.84 2.91
N PHE A 157 12.92 7.58 2.72
CA PHE A 157 12.54 6.82 1.52
C PHE A 157 11.10 6.33 1.57
N SER A 158 10.54 6.02 2.73
CA SER A 158 9.11 5.74 2.90
C SER A 158 8.26 6.97 2.56
N PHE A 159 8.67 8.17 3.02
CA PHE A 159 8.01 9.42 2.66
C PHE A 159 8.03 9.68 1.16
N LEU A 160 9.21 9.56 0.52
CA LEU A 160 9.34 9.73 -0.93
C LEU A 160 8.48 8.71 -1.69
N GLY A 161 8.49 7.46 -1.26
CA GLY A 161 7.65 6.42 -1.84
C GLY A 161 6.15 6.72 -1.70
N ALA A 162 5.70 7.17 -0.50
CA ALA A 162 4.32 7.55 -0.27
C ALA A 162 3.90 8.76 -1.13
N LEU A 163 4.78 9.76 -1.22
CA LEU A 163 4.56 10.94 -2.05
C LEU A 163 4.41 10.57 -3.54
N LEU A 164 5.27 9.69 -4.05
CA LEU A 164 5.19 9.22 -5.44
C LEU A 164 3.92 8.39 -5.67
N TRP A 165 3.58 7.49 -4.77
CA TRP A 165 2.43 6.61 -4.92
C TRP A 165 1.10 7.37 -4.87
N VAL A 166 0.89 8.16 -3.83
CA VAL A 166 -0.32 9.00 -3.67
C VAL A 166 -0.35 10.11 -4.73
N GLY A 167 0.82 10.77 -4.96
CA GLY A 167 0.98 11.85 -5.93
C GLY A 167 0.83 11.40 -7.38
N LEU A 168 0.94 10.11 -7.68
CA LEU A 168 0.64 9.57 -9.00
C LEU A 168 -0.84 9.17 -9.13
N LEU A 169 -1.36 8.38 -8.19
CA LEU A 169 -2.67 7.75 -8.32
C LEU A 169 -3.84 8.71 -8.04
N VAL A 170 -3.73 9.58 -7.04
CA VAL A 170 -4.81 10.55 -6.74
C VAL A 170 -4.94 11.60 -7.84
N PRO A 171 -3.86 12.25 -8.33
CA PRO A 171 -3.96 13.15 -9.49
C PRO A 171 -4.38 12.44 -10.77
N ALA A 172 -3.95 11.19 -11.00
CA ALA A 172 -4.44 10.42 -12.15
C ALA A 172 -5.96 10.22 -12.06
N GLY A 173 -6.49 9.84 -10.90
CA GLY A 173 -7.93 9.75 -10.67
C GLY A 173 -8.64 11.09 -10.82
N TYR A 174 -8.04 12.17 -10.32
CA TYR A 174 -8.59 13.54 -10.43
C TYR A 174 -8.70 14.00 -11.88
N LEU A 175 -7.66 13.78 -12.70
CA LEU A 175 -7.62 14.23 -14.08
C LEU A 175 -8.42 13.34 -15.04
N PHE A 176 -8.34 12.03 -14.84
CA PHE A 176 -8.89 11.06 -15.78
C PHE A 176 -10.21 10.42 -15.31
N GLY A 177 -10.49 10.39 -14.00
CA GLY A 177 -11.64 9.70 -13.42
C GLY A 177 -13.00 10.24 -13.89
N ASN A 178 -13.07 11.51 -14.24
CA ASN A 178 -14.29 12.17 -14.73
C ASN A 178 -14.43 12.21 -16.27
N LEU A 179 -13.48 11.65 -17.02
CA LEU A 179 -13.63 11.48 -18.46
C LEU A 179 -14.85 10.60 -18.75
N PRO A 180 -15.72 10.95 -19.73
CA PRO A 180 -16.96 10.20 -19.99
C PRO A 180 -16.74 8.71 -20.20
N TRP A 181 -15.67 8.33 -20.90
CA TRP A 181 -15.31 6.93 -21.13
C TRP A 181 -14.90 6.22 -19.83
N VAL A 182 -14.05 6.86 -19.01
CA VAL A 182 -13.58 6.31 -17.72
C VAL A 182 -14.75 6.19 -16.76
N LYS A 183 -15.57 7.23 -16.63
CA LYS A 183 -16.75 7.25 -15.76
C LYS A 183 -17.76 6.16 -16.10
N ASN A 184 -18.00 5.92 -17.39
CA ASN A 184 -18.92 4.88 -17.84
C ASN A 184 -18.32 3.46 -17.73
N ASN A 185 -17.00 3.31 -17.60
CA ASN A 185 -16.28 2.04 -17.52
C ASN A 185 -15.41 1.94 -16.26
N LEU A 186 -15.79 2.59 -15.17
CA LEU A 186 -14.96 2.75 -13.98
C LEU A 186 -14.62 1.41 -13.33
N SER A 187 -15.55 0.46 -13.33
CA SER A 187 -15.30 -0.91 -12.88
C SER A 187 -14.23 -1.62 -13.71
N LEU A 188 -14.18 -1.38 -15.02
CA LEU A 188 -13.14 -1.91 -15.91
C LEU A 188 -11.79 -1.26 -15.64
N VAL A 189 -11.75 0.05 -15.36
CA VAL A 189 -10.52 0.78 -14.97
C VAL A 189 -10.00 0.26 -13.64
N ILE A 190 -10.87 0.11 -12.64
CA ILE A 190 -10.52 -0.46 -11.33
C ILE A 190 -9.94 -1.87 -11.50
N LEU A 191 -10.63 -2.73 -12.25
CA LEU A 191 -10.16 -4.09 -12.52
C LEU A 191 -8.79 -4.08 -13.22
N THR A 192 -8.59 -3.18 -14.18
CA THR A 192 -7.31 -3.02 -14.88
C THR A 192 -6.19 -2.61 -13.92
N ILE A 193 -6.46 -1.66 -13.02
CA ILE A 193 -5.49 -1.23 -11.99
C ILE A 193 -5.13 -2.43 -11.09
N ILE A 194 -6.11 -3.19 -10.62
CA ILE A 194 -5.89 -4.38 -9.78
C ILE A 194 -5.03 -5.41 -10.53
N VAL A 195 -5.37 -5.72 -11.78
CA VAL A 195 -4.62 -6.69 -12.58
C VAL A 195 -3.18 -6.21 -12.83
N LEU A 196 -2.99 -4.94 -13.20
CA LEU A 196 -1.67 -4.36 -13.40
C LEU A 196 -0.82 -4.36 -12.12
N SER A 197 -1.43 -4.08 -10.97
CA SER A 197 -0.74 -4.11 -9.68
C SER A 197 -0.31 -5.53 -9.27
N LEU A 198 -1.09 -6.55 -9.60
CA LEU A 198 -0.78 -7.96 -9.28
C LEU A 198 0.21 -8.60 -10.27
N LEU A 199 0.29 -8.07 -11.49
CA LEU A 199 1.08 -8.65 -12.58
C LEU A 199 2.58 -8.81 -12.25
N PRO A 200 3.28 -7.80 -11.65
CA PRO A 200 4.69 -7.93 -11.28
C PRO A 200 4.94 -9.06 -10.29
N GLY A 201 4.08 -9.18 -9.25
CA GLY A 201 4.18 -10.24 -8.25
C GLY A 201 3.97 -11.64 -8.85
N LEU A 202 3.01 -11.76 -9.79
CA LEU A 202 2.75 -13.02 -10.48
C LEU A 202 3.94 -13.40 -11.41
N LEU A 203 4.51 -12.43 -12.12
CA LEU A 203 5.67 -12.67 -12.97
C LEU A 203 6.91 -13.10 -12.17
N GLU A 204 7.17 -12.49 -11.02
CA GLU A 204 8.26 -12.90 -10.13
C GLU A 204 8.03 -14.31 -9.57
N TYR A 205 6.81 -14.61 -9.13
CA TYR A 205 6.45 -15.96 -8.67
C TYR A 205 6.67 -17.03 -9.75
N LEU A 206 6.28 -16.75 -10.99
CA LEU A 206 6.47 -17.67 -12.11
C LEU A 206 7.94 -17.82 -12.50
N ARG A 207 8.76 -16.77 -12.38
CA ARG A 207 10.22 -16.83 -12.60
C ARG A 207 10.92 -17.65 -11.53
N ALA A 208 10.55 -17.47 -10.26
CA ALA A 208 11.11 -18.23 -9.14
C ALA A 208 10.79 -19.73 -9.20
N ARG A 209 9.71 -20.13 -9.88
CA ARG A 209 9.38 -21.55 -10.10
C ARG A 209 10.16 -22.21 -11.24
N ARG A 210 10.78 -21.41 -12.12
CA ARG A 210 11.54 -21.91 -13.28
C ARG A 210 13.06 -21.95 -13.05
N SER A 211 13.54 -21.40 -11.94
CA SER A 211 14.92 -21.52 -11.43
C SER A 211 15.00 -22.51 -10.28
#